data_5eb9363e2bcb898efec4ecad3afab30f
#
_entry.id   5eb9363e2bcb898efec4ecad3afab30f
#
_cell.length_a   1.000
_cell.length_b   1.000
_cell.length_c   1.000
_cell.angle_alpha   90.00
_cell.angle_beta   90.00
_cell.angle_gamma   90.00
#
_symmetry.space_group_name_H-M   'P 1'
#
loop_
_entity.id
_entity.type
_entity.pdbx_description
1 polymer ?
#
loop_
_entity_poly.entity_id
_entity_poly.type
_entity_poly.pdbx_seq_one_letter_code
_entity_poly.pdbx_strand_id
1 'polypeptide(L)'
;MSMQKSSLISGFYKLSPKQRLAAVKEFADLTDEETELLQNTGSLPMDLADRMIENVVGAFPVPLGIGTNFLINKRDYLIPMAIEEPSVVAAASYAAKMARDGGGFHTSSTPPIMIGQIQVVNVKDPYAARMRVIQSRDEILKKANEQDPVLVSAGGGAKDVEAKIISTTQGQMLIVEMQVDCRDAMGPNAVNTMAEAVAPMIERIANGHVYLRIVSNLATKRLVRASCLVPKASVAGEDIVDGIVNAYAFAAADPYRAATHNKGILNGIIAVILATCNDHRAIEAGAHAYAARTGHYTSLSTWEKNENGDLVGSIELPMAVGLVGGAVRTHPIAKIALKILGVKTANEFGEVLAAVGLAQNLGALRALAHEGIQRGHMSLHARNIAVTAGATGDLIDKVAAKMVEERKVRVDRAKELVEQYEEAGKT
;
A
#
# COMPACT_ATOMS: atom_id res chain seq x y z
N MET A 1 -7.67 25.62 -23.21
CA MET A 1 -7.29 24.18 -23.10
C MET A 1 -6.27 24.07 -21.99
N SER A 2 -6.59 23.46 -20.83
CA SER A 2 -5.58 23.19 -19.80
C SER A 2 -4.59 22.19 -20.39
N MET A 3 -3.30 22.50 -20.37
CA MET A 3 -2.27 21.54 -20.74
C MET A 3 -2.46 20.28 -19.88
N GLN A 4 -2.49 19.10 -20.53
CA GLN A 4 -2.64 17.84 -19.84
C GLN A 4 -1.39 17.64 -18.97
N LYS A 5 -1.55 17.63 -17.64
CA LYS A 5 -0.47 17.47 -16.68
C LYS A 5 0.11 16.07 -16.81
N SER A 6 1.41 15.93 -16.96
CA SER A 6 2.09 14.65 -17.12
C SER A 6 2.96 14.30 -15.91
N SER A 7 2.87 13.05 -15.45
CA SER A 7 3.77 12.49 -14.44
C SER A 7 5.14 12.06 -15.02
N LEU A 8 5.30 12.08 -16.33
CA LEU A 8 6.56 11.80 -17.02
C LEU A 8 7.51 13.00 -16.89
N ILE A 9 8.18 13.13 -15.75
CA ILE A 9 9.11 14.22 -15.47
C ILE A 9 10.54 13.70 -15.62
N SER A 10 11.14 13.98 -16.79
CA SER A 10 12.50 13.54 -17.10
C SER A 10 13.52 14.15 -16.13
N GLY A 11 14.38 13.32 -15.54
CA GLY A 11 15.44 13.79 -14.64
C GLY A 11 14.96 14.29 -13.29
N PHE A 12 13.71 13.99 -12.86
CA PHE A 12 13.16 14.42 -11.57
C PHE A 12 14.10 14.13 -10.39
N TYR A 13 14.77 12.98 -10.40
CA TYR A 13 15.72 12.58 -9.36
C TYR A 13 16.99 13.45 -9.30
N LYS A 14 17.32 14.18 -10.39
CA LYS A 14 18.49 15.10 -10.47
C LYS A 14 18.16 16.48 -9.89
N LEU A 15 16.88 16.81 -9.75
CA LEU A 15 16.44 18.09 -9.21
C LEU A 15 16.74 18.19 -7.73
N SER A 16 16.98 19.41 -7.23
CA SER A 16 17.04 19.69 -5.80
C SER A 16 15.66 19.48 -5.14
N PRO A 17 15.57 19.27 -3.81
CA PRO A 17 14.28 19.16 -3.11
C PRO A 17 13.32 20.32 -3.40
N LYS A 18 13.84 21.55 -3.45
CA LYS A 18 13.06 22.77 -3.79
C LYS A 18 12.50 22.72 -5.21
N GLN A 19 13.29 22.28 -6.19
CA GLN A 19 12.85 22.15 -7.58
C GLN A 19 11.84 21.02 -7.77
N ARG A 20 12.03 19.89 -7.06
CA ARG A 20 11.03 18.78 -7.04
C ARG A 20 9.71 19.27 -6.48
N LEU A 21 9.74 19.99 -5.37
CA LEU A 21 8.52 20.54 -4.76
C LEU A 21 7.82 21.54 -5.70
N ALA A 22 8.56 22.38 -6.42
CA ALA A 22 7.97 23.29 -7.41
C ALA A 22 7.24 22.52 -8.53
N ALA A 23 7.83 21.42 -9.04
CA ALA A 23 7.18 20.58 -10.05
C ALA A 23 5.91 19.88 -9.51
N VAL A 24 5.94 19.41 -8.26
CA VAL A 24 4.78 18.82 -7.60
C VAL A 24 3.68 19.86 -7.35
N LYS A 25 4.07 21.09 -6.94
CA LYS A 25 3.15 22.22 -6.77
C LYS A 25 2.37 22.49 -8.06
N GLU A 26 3.06 22.58 -9.19
CA GLU A 26 2.44 22.80 -10.48
C GLU A 26 1.53 21.65 -10.90
N PHE A 27 1.96 20.39 -10.70
CA PHE A 27 1.16 19.21 -11.06
C PHE A 27 -0.13 19.11 -10.25
N ALA A 28 -0.08 19.36 -8.94
CA ALA A 28 -1.18 19.13 -8.01
C ALA A 28 -1.93 20.41 -7.59
N ASP A 29 -1.61 21.56 -8.17
CA ASP A 29 -2.17 22.89 -7.85
C ASP A 29 -2.09 23.18 -6.32
N LEU A 30 -0.91 22.94 -5.72
CA LEU A 30 -0.71 23.21 -4.30
C LEU A 30 -0.67 24.71 -4.03
N THR A 31 -1.25 25.13 -2.91
CA THR A 31 -1.13 26.51 -2.44
C THR A 31 0.26 26.80 -1.88
N ASP A 32 0.56 28.08 -1.58
CA ASP A 32 1.82 28.44 -0.94
C ASP A 32 1.91 27.88 0.46
N GLU A 33 0.82 27.90 1.23
CA GLU A 33 0.73 27.31 2.57
C GLU A 33 0.95 25.80 2.57
N GLU A 34 0.38 25.07 1.60
CA GLU A 34 0.60 23.62 1.46
C GLU A 34 2.06 23.32 1.10
N THR A 35 2.68 24.19 0.30
CA THR A 35 4.09 24.07 -0.10
C THR A 35 5.01 24.32 1.10
N GLU A 36 4.72 25.32 1.92
CA GLU A 36 5.45 25.64 3.15
C GLU A 36 5.35 24.50 4.17
N LEU A 37 4.17 23.91 4.34
CA LEU A 37 3.99 22.72 5.21
C LEU A 37 4.86 21.55 4.78
N LEU A 38 5.01 21.30 3.48
CA LEU A 38 5.88 20.24 2.97
C LEU A 38 7.37 20.53 3.17
N GLN A 39 7.78 21.80 3.22
CA GLN A 39 9.17 22.18 3.51
C GLN A 39 9.50 22.09 5.00
N ASN A 40 8.50 22.19 5.87
CA ASN A 40 8.68 22.14 7.31
C ASN A 40 8.64 20.69 7.81
N THR A 41 9.79 20.16 8.21
CA THR A 41 9.90 18.77 8.73
C THR A 41 9.19 18.58 10.09
N GLY A 42 8.78 19.65 10.77
CA GLY A 42 7.97 19.64 12.01
C GLY A 42 6.50 20.00 11.79
N SER A 43 5.91 19.62 10.67
CA SER A 43 4.56 20.05 10.25
C SER A 43 3.39 19.42 11.01
N LEU A 44 3.61 18.50 11.96
CA LEU A 44 2.59 17.97 12.87
C LEU A 44 2.65 18.71 14.22
N PRO A 45 1.71 19.63 14.52
CA PRO A 45 1.68 20.36 15.80
C PRO A 45 1.45 19.42 16.98
N MET A 46 2.07 19.71 18.13
CA MET A 46 1.98 18.86 19.33
C MET A 46 0.55 18.70 19.85
N ASP A 47 -0.25 19.76 19.83
CA ASP A 47 -1.66 19.71 20.23
C ASP A 47 -2.52 18.80 19.35
N LEU A 48 -2.15 18.68 18.07
CA LEU A 48 -2.79 17.74 17.16
C LEU A 48 -2.29 16.31 17.40
N ALA A 49 -0.99 16.13 17.56
CA ALA A 49 -0.39 14.83 17.82
C ALA A 49 -0.94 14.20 19.12
N ASP A 50 -1.09 14.99 20.20
CA ASP A 50 -1.63 14.55 21.49
C ASP A 50 -3.11 14.09 21.42
N ARG A 51 -3.85 14.53 20.39
CA ARG A 51 -5.22 14.07 20.11
C ARG A 51 -5.28 12.85 19.20
N MET A 52 -4.17 12.47 18.58
CA MET A 52 -4.14 11.33 17.65
C MET A 52 -3.87 10.02 18.36
N ILE A 53 -3.00 10.03 19.37
CA ILE A 53 -2.65 8.88 20.22
C ILE A 53 -2.40 9.32 21.67
N GLU A 54 -2.41 8.36 22.58
CA GLU A 54 -2.17 8.59 24.01
C GLU A 54 -0.67 8.80 24.30
N ASN A 55 -0.35 9.54 25.37
CA ASN A 55 0.99 9.71 25.95
C ASN A 55 2.04 10.26 24.95
N VAL A 56 1.65 11.18 24.12
CA VAL A 56 2.53 11.78 23.10
C VAL A 56 3.67 12.56 23.74
N VAL A 57 4.89 12.32 23.27
CA VAL A 57 6.11 13.06 23.68
C VAL A 57 6.78 13.76 22.49
N GLY A 58 6.34 13.52 21.26
CA GLY A 58 6.92 14.09 20.05
C GLY A 58 6.36 13.49 18.76
N ALA A 59 6.81 13.96 17.61
CA ALA A 59 6.52 13.40 16.30
C ALA A 59 7.78 12.72 15.74
N PHE A 60 7.60 11.58 15.09
CA PHE A 60 8.67 10.85 14.40
C PHE A 60 8.53 11.06 12.87
N PRO A 61 9.37 11.92 12.27
CA PRO A 61 9.27 12.22 10.85
C PRO A 61 9.85 11.10 9.99
N VAL A 62 9.14 10.77 8.91
CA VAL A 62 9.59 9.85 7.86
C VAL A 62 9.72 10.63 6.56
N PRO A 63 10.80 10.41 5.75
CA PRO A 63 10.96 11.09 4.46
C PRO A 63 9.78 10.85 3.54
N LEU A 64 9.30 11.91 2.87
CA LEU A 64 8.24 11.85 1.86
C LEU A 64 8.83 12.07 0.47
N GLY A 65 8.79 11.03 -0.35
CA GLY A 65 9.19 11.05 -1.75
C GLY A 65 8.00 11.07 -2.70
N ILE A 66 8.28 11.27 -4.00
CA ILE A 66 7.27 11.25 -5.05
C ILE A 66 7.64 10.22 -6.13
N GLY A 67 6.80 9.20 -6.29
CA GLY A 67 6.84 8.29 -7.43
C GLY A 67 6.33 8.99 -8.69
N THR A 68 7.07 8.86 -9.79
CA THR A 68 6.79 9.49 -11.07
C THR A 68 6.50 8.46 -12.16
N ASN A 69 6.11 8.91 -13.35
CA ASN A 69 5.87 8.12 -14.55
C ASN A 69 4.62 7.24 -14.53
N PHE A 70 3.83 7.25 -13.47
CA PHE A 70 2.63 6.44 -13.39
C PHE A 70 1.54 6.91 -14.35
N LEU A 71 1.19 6.03 -15.31
CA LEU A 71 0.04 6.15 -16.20
C LEU A 71 -0.93 5.02 -15.82
N ILE A 72 -2.08 5.36 -15.24
CA ILE A 72 -3.06 4.38 -14.74
C ILE A 72 -4.41 4.72 -15.37
N ASN A 73 -5.02 3.76 -16.07
CA ASN A 73 -6.28 3.96 -16.80
C ASN A 73 -6.23 5.24 -17.68
N LYS A 74 -5.11 5.46 -18.37
CA LYS A 74 -4.84 6.62 -19.26
C LYS A 74 -4.75 7.97 -18.54
N ARG A 75 -4.66 7.99 -17.22
CA ARG A 75 -4.46 9.18 -16.41
C ARG A 75 -3.08 9.17 -15.75
N ASP A 76 -2.42 10.32 -15.74
CA ASP A 76 -1.14 10.52 -15.07
C ASP A 76 -1.31 10.74 -13.56
N TYR A 77 -0.45 10.10 -12.76
CA TYR A 77 -0.43 10.24 -11.31
C TYR A 77 0.99 10.53 -10.80
N LEU A 78 1.11 11.44 -9.84
CA LEU A 78 2.26 11.52 -8.95
C LEU A 78 1.92 10.80 -7.65
N ILE A 79 2.81 9.95 -7.18
CA ILE A 79 2.55 9.04 -6.06
C ILE A 79 3.33 9.48 -4.82
N PRO A 80 2.69 10.07 -3.80
CA PRO A 80 3.34 10.37 -2.52
C PRO A 80 3.71 9.07 -1.80
N MET A 81 4.96 8.94 -1.37
CA MET A 81 5.50 7.73 -0.73
C MET A 81 6.31 8.12 0.50
N ALA A 82 5.84 7.76 1.69
CA ALA A 82 6.55 7.95 2.95
C ALA A 82 7.26 6.66 3.36
N ILE A 83 8.59 6.66 3.35
CA ILE A 83 9.41 5.48 3.63
C ILE A 83 10.84 5.87 3.98
N GLU A 84 11.48 5.10 4.86
CA GLU A 84 12.87 5.24 5.26
C GLU A 84 13.84 4.48 4.36
N GLU A 85 13.37 3.48 3.61
CA GLU A 85 14.21 2.59 2.80
C GLU A 85 14.57 3.25 1.46
N PRO A 86 15.89 3.40 1.15
CA PRO A 86 16.30 3.89 -0.15
C PRO A 86 15.90 2.93 -1.28
N SER A 87 15.81 3.41 -2.49
CA SER A 87 15.48 2.70 -3.72
C SER A 87 13.99 2.42 -3.96
N VAL A 88 13.12 2.41 -2.94
CA VAL A 88 11.69 2.08 -3.12
C VAL A 88 11.03 3.04 -4.11
N VAL A 89 11.14 4.35 -3.87
CA VAL A 89 10.56 5.37 -4.76
C VAL A 89 11.18 5.33 -6.17
N ALA A 90 12.48 5.10 -6.25
CA ALA A 90 13.21 5.03 -7.52
C ALA A 90 12.79 3.78 -8.33
N ALA A 91 12.70 2.61 -7.68
CA ALA A 91 12.30 1.35 -8.31
C ALA A 91 10.87 1.42 -8.85
N ALA A 92 9.92 1.92 -8.05
CA ALA A 92 8.53 2.11 -8.48
C ALA A 92 8.43 3.07 -9.67
N SER A 93 9.14 4.21 -9.63
CA SER A 93 9.13 5.20 -10.71
C SER A 93 9.75 4.67 -12.00
N TYR A 94 10.83 3.90 -11.90
CA TYR A 94 11.47 3.30 -13.06
C TYR A 94 10.61 2.19 -13.68
N ALA A 95 10.03 1.34 -12.86
CA ALA A 95 9.09 0.31 -13.31
C ALA A 95 7.85 0.92 -13.98
N ALA A 96 7.30 1.98 -13.40
CA ALA A 96 6.18 2.71 -13.99
C ALA A 96 6.54 3.30 -15.38
N LYS A 97 7.79 3.76 -15.58
CA LYS A 97 8.26 4.21 -16.89
C LYS A 97 8.27 3.08 -17.91
N MET A 98 8.76 1.88 -17.52
CA MET A 98 8.78 0.71 -18.41
C MET A 98 7.36 0.24 -18.77
N ALA A 99 6.46 0.20 -17.79
CA ALA A 99 5.05 -0.14 -18.04
C ALA A 99 4.35 0.90 -18.93
N ARG A 100 4.72 2.18 -18.81
CA ARG A 100 4.19 3.26 -19.64
C ARG A 100 4.43 3.06 -21.14
N ASP A 101 5.55 2.46 -21.51
CA ASP A 101 5.89 2.14 -22.90
C ASP A 101 4.90 1.11 -23.50
N GLY A 102 4.26 0.29 -22.67
CA GLY A 102 3.21 -0.67 -23.04
C GLY A 102 1.78 -0.16 -22.83
N GLY A 103 1.59 1.14 -22.53
CA GLY A 103 0.27 1.76 -22.33
C GLY A 103 -0.07 2.03 -20.85
N GLY A 104 0.82 1.75 -19.92
CA GLY A 104 0.65 1.95 -18.49
C GLY A 104 -0.07 0.80 -17.78
N PHE A 105 -0.72 1.13 -16.66
CA PHE A 105 -1.46 0.16 -15.86
C PHE A 105 -2.96 0.23 -16.16
N HIS A 106 -3.60 -0.93 -16.23
CA HIS A 106 -5.04 -1.09 -16.26
C HIS A 106 -5.50 -1.60 -14.91
N THR A 107 -6.44 -0.93 -14.27
CA THR A 107 -6.90 -1.26 -12.93
C THR A 107 -8.41 -1.39 -12.86
N SER A 108 -8.88 -2.20 -11.91
CA SER A 108 -10.29 -2.35 -11.56
C SER A 108 -10.43 -2.72 -10.09
N SER A 109 -11.63 -2.53 -9.55
CA SER A 109 -11.95 -2.87 -8.17
C SER A 109 -13.35 -3.47 -8.04
N THR A 110 -13.56 -4.25 -6.97
CA THR A 110 -14.89 -4.65 -6.55
C THR A 110 -15.55 -3.53 -5.75
N PRO A 111 -16.87 -3.60 -5.47
CA PRO A 111 -17.50 -2.69 -4.49
C PRO A 111 -16.76 -2.71 -3.16
N PRO A 112 -16.74 -1.58 -2.40
CA PRO A 112 -15.95 -1.43 -1.16
C PRO A 112 -16.62 -2.11 0.04
N ILE A 113 -16.79 -3.44 -0.04
CA ILE A 113 -17.51 -4.24 0.95
C ILE A 113 -16.54 -4.82 1.97
N MET A 114 -16.76 -4.47 3.24
CA MET A 114 -16.07 -5.05 4.39
C MET A 114 -16.93 -6.13 5.03
N ILE A 115 -16.29 -7.05 5.76
CA ILE A 115 -16.94 -8.16 6.45
C ILE A 115 -16.83 -7.93 7.94
N GLY A 116 -17.99 -7.85 8.63
CA GLY A 116 -18.08 -7.91 10.10
C GLY A 116 -18.42 -9.32 10.55
N GLN A 117 -17.62 -9.88 11.44
CA GLN A 117 -17.85 -11.22 11.99
C GLN A 117 -18.46 -11.15 13.40
N ILE A 118 -19.49 -11.95 13.64
CA ILE A 118 -20.15 -12.11 14.93
C ILE A 118 -20.04 -13.58 15.32
N GLN A 119 -19.33 -13.85 16.41
CA GLN A 119 -19.12 -15.18 16.95
C GLN A 119 -20.26 -15.55 17.87
N VAL A 120 -20.95 -16.65 17.60
CA VAL A 120 -21.98 -17.22 18.47
C VAL A 120 -21.53 -18.58 18.98
N VAL A 121 -21.47 -18.73 20.31
CA VAL A 121 -21.05 -19.93 21.01
C VAL A 121 -22.23 -20.53 21.78
N ASN A 122 -22.05 -21.72 22.35
CA ASN A 122 -23.07 -22.45 23.16
C ASN A 122 -24.39 -22.69 22.42
N VAL A 123 -24.33 -22.83 21.08
CA VAL A 123 -25.49 -23.13 20.23
C VAL A 123 -25.75 -24.63 20.26
N LYS A 124 -26.94 -25.06 20.76
CA LYS A 124 -27.29 -26.47 20.87
C LYS A 124 -27.57 -27.14 19.53
N ASP A 125 -28.13 -26.38 18.59
CA ASP A 125 -28.56 -26.82 17.25
C ASP A 125 -27.95 -25.92 16.14
N PRO A 126 -26.60 -25.95 15.92
CA PRO A 126 -25.91 -24.98 15.12
C PRO A 126 -26.42 -24.92 13.67
N TYR A 127 -26.84 -26.04 13.07
CA TYR A 127 -27.39 -26.06 11.71
C TYR A 127 -28.77 -25.38 11.61
N ALA A 128 -29.66 -25.67 12.61
CA ALA A 128 -30.95 -25.00 12.67
C ALA A 128 -30.80 -23.50 13.01
N ALA A 129 -29.88 -23.15 13.90
CA ALA A 129 -29.56 -21.77 14.25
C ALA A 129 -29.04 -20.99 13.02
N ARG A 130 -28.16 -21.60 12.23
CA ARG A 130 -27.72 -21.02 10.95
C ARG A 130 -28.90 -20.70 10.04
N MET A 131 -29.84 -21.60 9.89
CA MET A 131 -31.02 -21.38 9.06
C MET A 131 -31.91 -20.27 9.60
N ARG A 132 -32.13 -20.21 10.93
CA ARG A 132 -32.88 -19.11 11.56
C ARG A 132 -32.22 -17.74 11.30
N VAL A 133 -30.89 -17.64 11.40
CA VAL A 133 -30.15 -16.41 11.12
C VAL A 133 -30.34 -16.00 9.64
N ILE A 134 -30.22 -16.93 8.70
CA ILE A 134 -30.40 -16.64 7.27
C ILE A 134 -31.86 -16.23 6.98
N GLN A 135 -32.86 -16.85 7.59
CA GLN A 135 -34.27 -16.49 7.46
C GLN A 135 -34.55 -15.07 8.00
N SER A 136 -33.81 -14.64 9.04
CA SER A 136 -33.96 -13.32 9.65
C SER A 136 -33.07 -12.25 8.97
N ARG A 137 -32.50 -12.55 7.79
CA ARG A 137 -31.54 -11.70 7.09
C ARG A 137 -32.04 -10.25 6.95
N ASP A 138 -33.26 -10.06 6.47
CA ASP A 138 -33.78 -8.71 6.19
C ASP A 138 -34.00 -7.89 7.47
N GLU A 139 -34.37 -8.52 8.57
CA GLU A 139 -34.50 -7.86 9.87
C GLU A 139 -33.12 -7.47 10.43
N ILE A 140 -32.11 -8.34 10.27
CA ILE A 140 -30.73 -8.07 10.66
C ILE A 140 -30.18 -6.89 9.87
N LEU A 141 -30.35 -6.89 8.54
CA LEU A 141 -29.89 -5.80 7.66
C LEU A 141 -30.58 -4.48 8.00
N LYS A 142 -31.90 -4.52 8.25
CA LYS A 142 -32.64 -3.32 8.67
C LYS A 142 -32.07 -2.75 9.96
N LYS A 143 -31.87 -3.59 10.99
CA LYS A 143 -31.32 -3.18 12.27
C LYS A 143 -29.90 -2.62 12.17
N ALA A 144 -29.04 -3.23 11.35
CA ALA A 144 -27.70 -2.74 11.06
C ALA A 144 -27.74 -1.36 10.41
N ASN A 145 -28.57 -1.19 9.38
CA ASN A 145 -28.65 0.06 8.61
C ASN A 145 -29.26 1.24 9.39
N GLU A 146 -30.01 0.99 10.46
CA GLU A 146 -30.48 2.03 11.40
C GLU A 146 -29.32 2.74 12.10
N GLN A 147 -28.12 2.13 12.16
CA GLN A 147 -26.97 2.66 12.91
C GLN A 147 -26.21 3.76 12.16
N ASP A 148 -26.28 3.80 10.83
CA ASP A 148 -25.59 4.80 10.01
C ASP A 148 -26.47 5.25 8.82
N PRO A 149 -27.48 6.10 9.08
CA PRO A 149 -28.34 6.64 8.03
C PRO A 149 -27.58 7.45 6.98
N VAL A 150 -26.44 8.07 7.35
CA VAL A 150 -25.62 8.85 6.42
C VAL A 150 -24.94 7.94 5.41
N LEU A 151 -24.34 6.85 5.85
CA LEU A 151 -23.74 5.86 4.98
C LEU A 151 -24.81 5.22 4.05
N VAL A 152 -25.97 4.90 4.60
CA VAL A 152 -27.10 4.33 3.82
C VAL A 152 -27.60 5.32 2.77
N SER A 153 -27.76 6.59 3.10
CA SER A 153 -28.19 7.62 2.15
C SER A 153 -27.19 7.84 1.02
N ALA A 154 -25.88 7.60 1.29
CA ALA A 154 -24.82 7.60 0.28
C ALA A 154 -24.78 6.31 -0.56
N GLY A 155 -25.75 5.41 -0.39
CA GLY A 155 -25.83 4.13 -1.11
C GLY A 155 -25.01 2.98 -0.47
N GLY A 156 -24.35 3.21 0.66
CA GLY A 156 -23.61 2.23 1.46
C GLY A 156 -24.49 1.40 2.41
N GLY A 157 -23.93 0.95 3.51
CA GLY A 157 -24.61 0.19 4.56
C GLY A 157 -24.51 -1.32 4.40
N ALA A 158 -25.17 -2.05 5.32
CA ALA A 158 -25.22 -3.51 5.31
C ALA A 158 -26.02 -4.03 4.10
N LYS A 159 -25.43 -4.96 3.34
CA LYS A 159 -25.96 -5.47 2.06
C LYS A 159 -26.34 -6.94 2.13
N ASP A 160 -25.60 -7.73 2.93
CA ASP A 160 -25.83 -9.16 3.01
C ASP A 160 -25.41 -9.73 4.36
N VAL A 161 -25.96 -10.92 4.68
CA VAL A 161 -25.62 -11.70 5.87
C VAL A 161 -25.41 -13.16 5.45
N GLU A 162 -24.23 -13.67 5.72
CA GLU A 162 -23.89 -15.07 5.57
C GLU A 162 -23.70 -15.70 6.96
N ALA A 163 -23.86 -17.01 7.08
CA ALA A 163 -23.64 -17.72 8.32
C ALA A 163 -22.97 -19.07 8.04
N LYS A 164 -21.90 -19.38 8.79
CA LYS A 164 -21.14 -20.62 8.67
C LYS A 164 -20.88 -21.25 10.04
N ILE A 165 -20.70 -22.57 10.06
CA ILE A 165 -20.33 -23.30 11.26
C ILE A 165 -18.86 -23.67 11.13
N ILE A 166 -18.08 -23.38 12.16
CA ILE A 166 -16.68 -23.77 12.25
C ILE A 166 -16.46 -24.70 13.45
N SER A 167 -15.57 -25.67 13.31
CA SER A 167 -15.12 -26.54 14.40
C SER A 167 -13.88 -25.95 15.04
N THR A 168 -13.88 -25.87 16.36
CA THR A 168 -12.79 -25.30 17.15
C THR A 168 -12.43 -26.24 18.31
N THR A 169 -11.34 -25.92 19.02
CA THR A 169 -10.95 -26.62 20.25
C THR A 169 -11.96 -26.47 21.39
N GLN A 170 -12.91 -25.52 21.29
CA GLN A 170 -13.99 -25.25 22.22
C GLN A 170 -15.34 -25.77 21.72
N GLY A 171 -15.35 -26.63 20.69
CA GLY A 171 -16.55 -27.12 20.04
C GLY A 171 -16.97 -26.33 18.80
N GLN A 172 -18.19 -26.55 18.32
CA GLN A 172 -18.74 -25.87 17.19
C GLN A 172 -19.17 -24.44 17.53
N MET A 173 -18.87 -23.51 16.63
CA MET A 173 -19.31 -22.12 16.73
C MET A 173 -20.06 -21.74 15.46
N LEU A 174 -21.13 -20.94 15.61
CA LEU A 174 -21.80 -20.29 14.51
C LEU A 174 -21.17 -18.91 14.30
N ILE A 175 -20.66 -18.66 13.12
CA ILE A 175 -20.10 -17.37 12.71
C ILE A 175 -21.08 -16.71 11.73
N VAL A 176 -21.56 -15.53 12.09
CA VAL A 176 -22.40 -14.70 11.22
C VAL A 176 -21.52 -13.62 10.61
N GLU A 177 -21.51 -13.53 9.29
CA GLU A 177 -20.71 -12.57 8.51
C GLU A 177 -21.66 -11.57 7.86
N MET A 178 -21.57 -10.30 8.28
CA MET A 178 -22.33 -9.19 7.73
C MET A 178 -21.45 -8.44 6.72
N GLN A 179 -21.94 -8.28 5.50
CA GLN A 179 -21.27 -7.56 4.41
C GLN A 179 -21.75 -6.12 4.39
N VAL A 180 -20.83 -5.17 4.56
CA VAL A 180 -21.14 -3.74 4.66
C VAL A 180 -20.41 -2.97 3.58
N ASP A 181 -21.15 -2.28 2.72
CA ASP A 181 -20.59 -1.31 1.77
C ASP A 181 -20.20 -0.04 2.52
N CYS A 182 -18.90 0.22 2.62
CA CYS A 182 -18.33 1.32 3.38
C CYS A 182 -18.06 2.58 2.54
N ARG A 183 -18.39 2.55 1.24
CA ARG A 183 -18.12 3.66 0.31
C ARG A 183 -16.66 4.14 0.42
N ASP A 184 -16.47 5.44 0.66
CA ASP A 184 -15.15 6.08 0.75
C ASP A 184 -14.52 6.01 2.13
N ALA A 185 -15.15 5.33 3.09
CA ALA A 185 -14.55 5.03 4.39
C ALA A 185 -13.74 3.72 4.33
N MET A 186 -12.70 3.61 5.18
CA MET A 186 -11.99 2.34 5.40
C MET A 186 -12.95 1.26 5.91
N GLY A 187 -13.81 1.59 6.88
CA GLY A 187 -14.97 0.82 7.28
C GLY A 187 -15.03 0.30 8.72
N PRO A 188 -13.94 0.16 9.50
CA PRO A 188 -13.99 -0.52 10.81
C PRO A 188 -15.05 0.03 11.75
N ASN A 189 -15.16 1.35 11.88
CA ASN A 189 -16.13 1.98 12.78
C ASN A 189 -17.57 1.65 12.39
N ALA A 190 -17.94 1.82 11.11
CA ALA A 190 -19.28 1.52 10.63
C ALA A 190 -19.63 0.03 10.81
N VAL A 191 -18.72 -0.86 10.42
CA VAL A 191 -18.89 -2.32 10.53
C VAL A 191 -19.03 -2.77 11.98
N ASN A 192 -18.17 -2.28 12.87
CA ASN A 192 -18.20 -2.66 14.29
C ASN A 192 -19.48 -2.16 14.96
N THR A 193 -19.87 -0.91 14.73
CA THR A 193 -21.12 -0.33 15.26
C THR A 193 -22.34 -1.13 14.80
N MET A 194 -22.42 -1.48 13.51
CA MET A 194 -23.49 -2.31 12.98
C MET A 194 -23.48 -3.73 13.58
N ALA A 195 -22.31 -4.37 13.68
CA ALA A 195 -22.16 -5.71 14.25
C ALA A 195 -22.55 -5.75 15.74
N GLU A 196 -22.17 -4.73 16.51
CA GLU A 196 -22.56 -4.59 17.92
C GLU A 196 -24.06 -4.41 18.08
N ALA A 197 -24.70 -3.60 17.24
CA ALA A 197 -26.13 -3.34 17.31
C ALA A 197 -27.01 -4.56 16.98
N VAL A 198 -26.54 -5.44 16.10
CA VAL A 198 -27.28 -6.67 15.74
C VAL A 198 -26.97 -7.86 16.62
N ALA A 199 -25.87 -7.84 17.39
CA ALA A 199 -25.43 -8.96 18.22
C ALA A 199 -26.51 -9.47 19.21
N PRO A 200 -27.24 -8.63 19.96
CA PRO A 200 -28.30 -9.12 20.87
C PRO A 200 -29.47 -9.79 20.13
N MET A 201 -29.73 -9.36 18.90
CA MET A 201 -30.76 -9.98 18.05
C MET A 201 -30.30 -11.36 17.58
N ILE A 202 -29.04 -11.47 17.14
CA ILE A 202 -28.42 -12.72 16.69
C ILE A 202 -28.36 -13.74 17.84
N GLU A 203 -28.02 -13.32 19.07
CA GLU A 203 -28.06 -14.19 20.28
C GLU A 203 -29.44 -14.85 20.44
N ARG A 204 -30.52 -14.07 20.37
CA ARG A 204 -31.89 -14.57 20.50
C ARG A 204 -32.27 -15.53 19.38
N ILE A 205 -31.95 -15.16 18.12
CA ILE A 205 -32.25 -15.97 16.92
C ILE A 205 -31.51 -17.31 16.97
N ALA A 206 -30.24 -17.29 17.33
CA ALA A 206 -29.37 -18.46 17.39
C ALA A 206 -29.58 -19.31 18.63
N ASN A 207 -30.19 -18.75 19.67
CA ASN A 207 -30.26 -19.35 21.02
C ASN A 207 -28.87 -19.76 21.54
N GLY A 208 -27.93 -18.81 21.43
CA GLY A 208 -26.53 -18.97 21.86
C GLY A 208 -26.04 -17.72 22.58
N HIS A 209 -24.74 -17.56 22.69
CA HIS A 209 -24.11 -16.38 23.32
C HIS A 209 -23.07 -15.74 22.40
N VAL A 210 -23.07 -14.41 22.28
CA VAL A 210 -22.14 -13.64 21.45
C VAL A 210 -21.02 -13.04 22.31
N TYR A 211 -19.77 -13.45 22.05
CA TYR A 211 -18.61 -12.79 22.65
C TYR A 211 -18.01 -11.76 21.72
N LEU A 212 -17.76 -12.13 20.47
CA LEU A 212 -16.94 -11.34 19.54
C LEU A 212 -17.80 -10.82 18.39
N ARG A 213 -17.66 -9.53 18.07
CA ARG A 213 -18.26 -8.83 16.94
C ARG A 213 -17.27 -7.77 16.47
N ILE A 214 -16.62 -8.05 15.33
CA ILE A 214 -15.50 -7.24 14.84
C ILE A 214 -15.33 -7.35 13.31
N VAL A 215 -14.81 -6.31 12.69
CA VAL A 215 -14.42 -6.32 11.28
C VAL A 215 -13.32 -7.33 11.01
N SER A 216 -13.34 -7.97 9.84
CA SER A 216 -12.23 -8.78 9.34
C SER A 216 -11.32 -7.95 8.42
N ASN A 217 -10.01 -8.00 8.67
CA ASN A 217 -9.02 -7.42 7.76
C ASN A 217 -8.77 -8.27 6.51
N LEU A 218 -9.21 -9.54 6.48
CA LEU A 218 -9.24 -10.34 5.27
C LEU A 218 -10.46 -9.94 4.40
N ALA A 219 -10.35 -8.78 3.78
CA ALA A 219 -11.43 -8.14 3.04
C ALA A 219 -11.60 -8.73 1.61
N THR A 220 -11.94 -10.02 1.51
CA THR A 220 -12.07 -10.74 0.23
C THR A 220 -13.18 -10.23 -0.68
N LYS A 221 -14.06 -9.37 -0.19
CA LYS A 221 -15.13 -8.72 -0.96
C LYS A 221 -14.73 -7.31 -1.41
N ARG A 222 -13.54 -6.80 -1.02
CA ARG A 222 -13.02 -5.48 -1.36
C ARG A 222 -11.65 -5.61 -2.02
N LEU A 223 -11.66 -6.13 -3.25
CA LEU A 223 -10.46 -6.43 -4.01
C LEU A 223 -10.13 -5.33 -5.00
N VAL A 224 -8.84 -5.12 -5.20
CA VAL A 224 -8.29 -4.29 -6.28
C VAL A 224 -7.41 -5.13 -7.18
N ARG A 225 -7.36 -4.75 -8.46
CA ARG A 225 -6.58 -5.42 -9.50
C ARG A 225 -5.78 -4.41 -10.27
N ALA A 226 -4.59 -4.79 -10.69
CA ALA A 226 -3.82 -4.06 -11.69
C ALA A 226 -3.18 -5.04 -12.66
N SER A 227 -3.05 -4.61 -13.91
CA SER A 227 -2.28 -5.33 -14.93
C SER A 227 -1.50 -4.35 -15.78
N CYS A 228 -0.39 -4.81 -16.36
CA CYS A 228 0.39 -4.06 -17.33
C CYS A 228 1.04 -4.98 -18.36
N LEU A 229 1.28 -4.42 -19.56
CA LEU A 229 2.16 -4.98 -20.56
C LEU A 229 3.45 -4.16 -20.56
N VAL A 230 4.58 -4.83 -20.56
CA VAL A 230 5.90 -4.18 -20.62
C VAL A 230 6.65 -4.75 -21.83
N PRO A 231 6.91 -3.90 -22.85
CA PRO A 231 7.68 -4.32 -24.02
C PRO A 231 9.04 -4.90 -23.62
N LYS A 232 9.46 -6.00 -24.21
CA LYS A 232 10.76 -6.61 -23.92
C LYS A 232 11.94 -5.67 -24.10
N ALA A 233 11.84 -4.72 -25.03
CA ALA A 233 12.84 -3.69 -25.22
C ALA A 233 12.99 -2.77 -23.99
N SER A 234 11.90 -2.52 -23.26
CA SER A 234 11.89 -1.65 -22.06
C SER A 234 12.52 -2.31 -20.85
N VAL A 235 12.58 -3.66 -20.78
CA VAL A 235 13.24 -4.40 -19.71
C VAL A 235 14.67 -4.85 -20.04
N ALA A 236 15.20 -4.47 -21.19
CA ALA A 236 16.52 -4.80 -21.71
C ALA A 236 16.64 -6.17 -22.40
N GLY A 237 15.55 -6.72 -22.94
CA GLY A 237 15.55 -7.90 -23.78
C GLY A 237 14.73 -9.07 -23.27
N GLU A 238 14.56 -10.05 -24.14
CA GLU A 238 13.73 -11.23 -23.87
C GLU A 238 14.33 -12.14 -22.79
N ASP A 239 15.66 -12.23 -22.69
CA ASP A 239 16.33 -12.98 -21.63
C ASP A 239 15.97 -12.43 -20.23
N ILE A 240 15.77 -11.11 -20.11
CA ILE A 240 15.35 -10.51 -18.84
C ILE A 240 13.88 -10.79 -18.56
N VAL A 241 13.03 -10.83 -19.59
CA VAL A 241 11.63 -11.30 -19.46
C VAL A 241 11.61 -12.71 -18.91
N ASP A 242 12.38 -13.64 -19.48
CA ASP A 242 12.49 -15.02 -19.00
C ASP A 242 13.02 -15.10 -17.57
N GLY A 243 14.00 -14.26 -17.22
CA GLY A 243 14.52 -14.14 -15.86
C GLY A 243 13.45 -13.69 -14.85
N ILE A 244 12.62 -12.70 -15.21
CA ILE A 244 11.52 -12.20 -14.37
C ILE A 244 10.45 -13.27 -14.17
N VAL A 245 10.06 -13.97 -15.26
CA VAL A 245 9.05 -15.06 -15.20
C VAL A 245 9.55 -16.20 -14.31
N ASN A 246 10.83 -16.60 -14.43
CA ASN A 246 11.41 -17.63 -13.56
C ASN A 246 11.49 -17.18 -12.10
N ALA A 247 11.85 -15.92 -11.83
CA ALA A 247 11.90 -15.39 -10.48
C ALA A 247 10.50 -15.33 -9.83
N TYR A 248 9.46 -15.03 -10.62
CA TYR A 248 8.06 -15.13 -10.21
C TYR A 248 7.66 -16.60 -9.94
N ALA A 249 7.96 -17.52 -10.86
CA ALA A 249 7.61 -18.94 -10.71
C ALA A 249 8.17 -19.53 -9.41
N PHE A 250 9.40 -19.14 -9.04
CA PHE A 250 9.98 -19.49 -7.74
C PHE A 250 9.17 -18.93 -6.57
N ALA A 251 8.77 -17.67 -6.62
CA ALA A 251 7.94 -17.05 -5.56
C ALA A 251 6.53 -17.67 -5.47
N ALA A 252 5.97 -18.12 -6.59
CA ALA A 252 4.67 -18.79 -6.60
C ALA A 252 4.69 -20.18 -5.95
N ALA A 253 5.84 -20.88 -6.01
CA ALA A 253 5.99 -22.24 -5.54
C ALA A 253 6.58 -22.39 -4.13
N ASP A 254 7.40 -21.42 -3.68
CA ASP A 254 8.15 -21.50 -2.44
C ASP A 254 7.72 -20.42 -1.45
N PRO A 255 7.25 -20.77 -0.23
CA PRO A 255 6.75 -19.79 0.73
C PRO A 255 7.84 -18.86 1.29
N TYR A 256 9.11 -19.29 1.37
CA TYR A 256 10.21 -18.42 1.81
C TYR A 256 10.46 -17.32 0.77
N ARG A 257 10.47 -17.71 -0.50
CA ARG A 257 10.62 -16.73 -1.59
C ARG A 257 9.38 -15.85 -1.72
N ALA A 258 8.18 -16.40 -1.58
CA ALA A 258 6.92 -15.66 -1.57
C ALA A 258 6.88 -14.57 -0.49
N ALA A 259 7.36 -14.84 0.72
CA ALA A 259 7.40 -13.85 1.80
C ALA A 259 8.21 -12.60 1.42
N THR A 260 9.41 -12.79 0.85
CA THR A 260 10.25 -11.68 0.39
C THR A 260 9.67 -10.98 -0.85
N HIS A 261 9.06 -11.75 -1.76
CA HIS A 261 8.39 -11.23 -2.95
C HIS A 261 7.21 -10.32 -2.58
N ASN A 262 6.33 -10.77 -1.71
CA ASN A 262 5.15 -10.01 -1.26
C ASN A 262 5.55 -8.81 -0.38
N LYS A 263 6.60 -8.94 0.47
CA LYS A 263 7.17 -7.79 1.20
C LYS A 263 7.64 -6.73 0.21
N GLY A 264 8.27 -7.15 -0.90
CA GLY A 264 8.70 -6.26 -1.97
C GLY A 264 7.53 -5.48 -2.61
N ILE A 265 6.41 -6.15 -2.87
CA ILE A 265 5.15 -5.51 -3.35
C ILE A 265 4.67 -4.47 -2.33
N LEU A 266 4.63 -4.87 -1.06
CA LEU A 266 4.13 -4.03 0.02
C LEU A 266 5.02 -2.83 0.33
N ASN A 267 6.32 -2.86 0.04
CA ASN A 267 7.19 -1.68 0.15
C ASN A 267 6.59 -0.47 -0.58
N GLY A 268 6.09 -0.66 -1.80
CA GLY A 268 5.46 0.42 -2.57
C GLY A 268 4.10 0.82 -2.01
N ILE A 269 3.24 -0.16 -1.75
CA ILE A 269 1.87 0.07 -1.25
C ILE A 269 1.90 0.78 0.10
N ILE A 270 2.67 0.26 1.05
CA ILE A 270 2.73 0.80 2.42
C ILE A 270 3.34 2.20 2.46
N ALA A 271 4.29 2.51 1.59
CA ALA A 271 4.82 3.87 1.49
C ALA A 271 3.71 4.90 1.16
N VAL A 272 2.76 4.55 0.30
CA VAL A 272 1.62 5.42 -0.03
C VAL A 272 0.58 5.43 1.11
N ILE A 273 0.33 4.29 1.72
CA ILE A 273 -0.57 4.15 2.88
C ILE A 273 -0.10 5.04 4.04
N LEU A 274 1.20 5.04 4.34
CA LEU A 274 1.80 5.89 5.37
C LEU A 274 1.69 7.38 5.00
N ALA A 275 2.00 7.75 3.75
CA ALA A 275 1.89 9.13 3.28
C ALA A 275 0.47 9.69 3.39
N THR A 276 -0.56 8.83 3.36
CA THR A 276 -1.97 9.20 3.44
C THR A 276 -2.61 8.90 4.81
N CYS A 277 -1.83 8.49 5.80
CA CYS A 277 -2.31 8.11 7.14
C CYS A 277 -3.45 7.07 7.14
N ASN A 278 -3.46 6.15 6.17
CA ASN A 278 -4.31 4.97 6.18
C ASN A 278 -3.71 3.86 7.06
N ASP A 279 -4.47 2.83 7.39
CA ASP A 279 -4.02 1.75 8.27
C ASP A 279 -3.18 0.70 7.52
N HIS A 280 -1.86 0.86 7.58
CA HIS A 280 -0.91 -0.07 6.94
C HIS A 280 -0.99 -1.49 7.54
N ARG A 281 -1.28 -1.63 8.85
CA ARG A 281 -1.35 -2.93 9.53
C ARG A 281 -2.51 -3.77 9.00
N ALA A 282 -3.67 -3.13 8.77
CA ALA A 282 -4.83 -3.79 8.19
C ALA A 282 -4.57 -4.24 6.75
N ILE A 283 -3.88 -3.41 5.95
CA ILE A 283 -3.53 -3.73 4.56
C ILE A 283 -2.55 -4.91 4.51
N GLU A 284 -1.47 -4.89 5.32
CA GLU A 284 -0.50 -5.99 5.36
C GLU A 284 -1.15 -7.30 5.81
N ALA A 285 -1.91 -7.26 6.93
CA ALA A 285 -2.61 -8.44 7.44
C ALA A 285 -3.56 -9.02 6.37
N GLY A 286 -4.34 -8.18 5.70
CA GLY A 286 -5.24 -8.59 4.63
C GLY A 286 -4.51 -9.18 3.43
N ALA A 287 -3.44 -8.56 2.96
CA ALA A 287 -2.65 -9.01 1.82
C ALA A 287 -1.97 -10.37 2.08
N HIS A 288 -1.31 -10.53 3.23
CA HIS A 288 -0.66 -11.80 3.59
C HIS A 288 -1.67 -12.94 3.83
N ALA A 289 -2.79 -12.65 4.50
CA ALA A 289 -3.87 -13.64 4.67
C ALA A 289 -4.47 -14.03 3.31
N TYR A 290 -4.62 -13.08 2.37
CA TYR A 290 -5.10 -13.35 1.02
C TYR A 290 -4.13 -14.21 0.21
N ALA A 291 -2.82 -13.97 0.34
CA ALA A 291 -1.79 -14.79 -0.28
C ALA A 291 -1.80 -16.26 0.21
N ALA A 292 -2.35 -16.51 1.40
CA ALA A 292 -2.46 -17.85 1.99
C ALA A 292 -3.85 -18.49 1.87
N ARG A 293 -4.81 -17.84 1.20
CA ARG A 293 -6.24 -18.26 1.17
C ARG A 293 -6.52 -19.63 0.57
N THR A 294 -5.60 -20.13 -0.25
CA THR A 294 -5.71 -21.45 -0.91
C THR A 294 -5.12 -22.61 -0.09
N GLY A 295 -4.64 -22.33 1.14
CA GLY A 295 -4.05 -23.33 2.02
C GLY A 295 -2.53 -23.32 2.06
N HIS A 296 -1.87 -22.59 1.14
CA HIS A 296 -0.43 -22.35 1.17
C HIS A 296 -0.14 -20.88 0.81
N TYR A 297 0.97 -20.36 1.34
CA TYR A 297 1.37 -18.99 1.10
C TYR A 297 2.09 -18.86 -0.25
N THR A 298 1.61 -17.95 -1.12
CA THR A 298 2.09 -17.79 -2.48
C THR A 298 2.23 -16.31 -2.87
N SER A 299 2.68 -16.04 -4.09
CA SER A 299 2.79 -14.70 -4.67
C SER A 299 1.42 -14.02 -4.81
N LEU A 300 1.35 -12.71 -4.54
CA LEU A 300 0.19 -11.84 -4.81
C LEU A 300 0.12 -11.39 -6.28
N SER A 301 1.23 -11.45 -7.00
CA SER A 301 1.34 -11.07 -8.41
C SER A 301 1.55 -12.28 -9.30
N THR A 302 1.29 -12.12 -10.60
CA THR A 302 1.64 -13.08 -11.66
C THR A 302 2.40 -12.38 -12.76
N TRP A 303 3.37 -13.10 -13.38
CA TRP A 303 4.15 -12.60 -14.50
C TRP A 303 4.27 -13.67 -15.56
N GLU A 304 3.96 -13.31 -16.80
CA GLU A 304 3.95 -14.21 -17.95
C GLU A 304 4.62 -13.53 -19.14
N LYS A 305 5.12 -14.34 -20.08
CA LYS A 305 5.60 -13.88 -21.37
C LYS A 305 4.51 -14.14 -22.41
N ASN A 306 4.13 -13.10 -23.18
CA ASN A 306 3.15 -13.22 -24.24
C ASN A 306 3.78 -13.78 -25.54
N GLU A 307 2.97 -13.98 -26.57
CA GLU A 307 3.40 -14.51 -27.87
C GLU A 307 4.44 -13.63 -28.58
N ASN A 308 4.47 -12.32 -28.30
CA ASN A 308 5.43 -11.37 -28.85
C ASN A 308 6.75 -11.34 -28.07
N GLY A 309 6.87 -12.09 -26.98
CA GLY A 309 8.02 -12.08 -26.09
C GLY A 309 8.01 -10.92 -25.08
N ASP A 310 6.91 -10.15 -24.98
CA ASP A 310 6.75 -9.08 -24.01
C ASP A 310 6.29 -9.61 -22.66
N LEU A 311 6.58 -8.87 -21.61
CA LEU A 311 6.21 -9.23 -20.25
C LEU A 311 4.80 -8.72 -19.91
N VAL A 312 3.96 -9.60 -19.38
CA VAL A 312 2.63 -9.27 -18.87
C VAL A 312 2.59 -9.53 -17.37
N GLY A 313 2.17 -8.53 -16.60
CA GLY A 313 2.03 -8.66 -15.15
C GLY A 313 0.63 -8.38 -14.68
N SER A 314 0.21 -9.07 -13.60
CA SER A 314 -1.04 -8.76 -12.89
C SER A 314 -0.91 -8.94 -11.39
N ILE A 315 -1.79 -8.29 -10.65
CA ILE A 315 -1.92 -8.40 -9.19
C ILE A 315 -3.37 -8.30 -8.78
N GLU A 316 -3.76 -9.06 -7.77
CA GLU A 316 -5.04 -8.96 -7.09
C GLU A 316 -4.83 -9.08 -5.58
N LEU A 317 -5.38 -8.13 -4.80
CA LEU A 317 -5.30 -8.18 -3.35
C LEU A 317 -6.44 -7.37 -2.69
N PRO A 318 -6.77 -7.65 -1.41
CA PRO A 318 -7.68 -6.83 -0.63
C PRO A 318 -7.08 -5.44 -0.37
N MET A 319 -7.93 -4.39 -0.46
CA MET A 319 -7.46 -3.02 -0.26
C MET A 319 -8.50 -2.19 0.50
N ALA A 320 -8.50 -2.30 1.82
CA ALA A 320 -9.41 -1.57 2.69
C ALA A 320 -8.84 -0.19 3.05
N VAL A 321 -8.92 0.75 2.12
CA VAL A 321 -8.48 2.15 2.30
C VAL A 321 -9.65 3.09 2.35
N GLY A 322 -9.44 4.31 2.89
CA GLY A 322 -10.46 5.35 2.94
C GLY A 322 -9.90 6.74 2.62
N LEU A 323 -10.78 7.61 2.14
CA LEU A 323 -10.53 9.03 1.92
C LEU A 323 -11.22 9.90 2.97
N VAL A 324 -12.06 9.30 3.80
CA VAL A 324 -12.88 9.99 4.81
C VAL A 324 -12.66 9.37 6.20
N GLY A 325 -12.69 10.22 7.23
CA GLY A 325 -12.56 9.81 8.64
C GLY A 325 -11.11 9.69 9.13
N GLY A 326 -10.95 9.57 10.45
CA GLY A 326 -9.68 9.29 11.12
C GLY A 326 -8.55 10.27 10.81
N ALA A 327 -7.31 9.78 10.92
CA ALA A 327 -6.08 10.54 10.70
C ALA A 327 -5.94 11.10 9.28
N VAL A 328 -6.57 10.49 8.29
CA VAL A 328 -6.63 10.95 6.89
C VAL A 328 -7.12 12.41 6.80
N ARG A 329 -8.12 12.78 7.61
CA ARG A 329 -8.70 14.12 7.62
C ARG A 329 -8.02 15.10 8.57
N THR A 330 -7.29 14.61 9.54
CA THR A 330 -6.68 15.46 10.58
C THR A 330 -5.22 15.80 10.30
N HIS A 331 -4.43 14.83 9.80
CA HIS A 331 -3.01 15.04 9.54
C HIS A 331 -2.77 15.96 8.34
N PRO A 332 -2.07 17.11 8.49
CA PRO A 332 -1.94 18.11 7.43
C PRO A 332 -1.23 17.57 6.18
N ILE A 333 -0.15 16.82 6.36
CA ILE A 333 0.61 16.22 5.22
C ILE A 333 -0.19 15.13 4.50
N ALA A 334 -1.01 14.35 5.21
CA ALA A 334 -1.87 13.34 4.58
C ALA A 334 -2.90 13.97 3.63
N LYS A 335 -3.48 15.12 4.00
CA LYS A 335 -4.38 15.89 3.12
C LYS A 335 -3.67 16.34 1.85
N ILE A 336 -2.45 16.85 1.99
CA ILE A 336 -1.63 17.29 0.84
C ILE A 336 -1.24 16.08 -0.02
N ALA A 337 -0.88 14.95 0.57
CA ALA A 337 -0.57 13.72 -0.14
C ALA A 337 -1.78 13.23 -0.97
N LEU A 338 -2.98 13.22 -0.40
CA LEU A 338 -4.20 12.88 -1.16
C LEU A 338 -4.50 13.88 -2.27
N LYS A 339 -4.22 15.17 -2.06
CA LYS A 339 -4.37 16.20 -3.09
C LYS A 339 -3.37 15.99 -4.25
N ILE A 340 -2.12 15.65 -3.94
CA ILE A 340 -1.09 15.31 -4.94
C ILE A 340 -1.53 14.09 -5.74
N LEU A 341 -2.03 13.04 -5.07
CA LEU A 341 -2.52 11.82 -5.68
C LEU A 341 -3.75 12.07 -6.57
N GLY A 342 -4.62 13.00 -6.17
CA GLY A 342 -5.75 13.48 -6.98
C GLY A 342 -6.89 12.48 -7.13
N VAL A 343 -6.93 11.40 -6.34
CA VAL A 343 -8.00 10.39 -6.32
C VAL A 343 -9.30 10.95 -5.75
N LYS A 344 -10.44 10.45 -6.23
CA LYS A 344 -11.78 10.95 -5.88
C LYS A 344 -12.58 9.97 -5.03
N THR A 345 -12.29 8.66 -5.13
CA THR A 345 -12.98 7.60 -4.42
C THR A 345 -11.98 6.65 -3.77
N ALA A 346 -12.41 5.93 -2.73
CA ALA A 346 -11.60 4.90 -2.11
C ALA A 346 -11.26 3.74 -3.08
N ASN A 347 -12.15 3.45 -4.02
CA ASN A 347 -11.91 2.47 -5.07
C ASN A 347 -10.77 2.93 -6.00
N GLU A 348 -10.83 4.16 -6.53
CA GLU A 348 -9.76 4.74 -7.35
C GLU A 348 -8.42 4.75 -6.59
N PHE A 349 -8.44 5.09 -5.30
CA PHE A 349 -7.26 5.05 -4.45
C PHE A 349 -6.69 3.63 -4.33
N GLY A 350 -7.54 2.64 -4.07
CA GLY A 350 -7.13 1.23 -4.04
C GLY A 350 -6.55 0.74 -5.37
N GLU A 351 -7.12 1.16 -6.49
CA GLU A 351 -6.63 0.86 -7.83
C GLU A 351 -5.24 1.44 -8.10
N VAL A 352 -5.00 2.68 -7.68
CA VAL A 352 -3.65 3.29 -7.73
C VAL A 352 -2.65 2.49 -6.89
N LEU A 353 -3.03 2.05 -5.70
CA LEU A 353 -2.18 1.22 -4.82
C LEU A 353 -1.83 -0.13 -5.46
N ALA A 354 -2.78 -0.77 -6.15
CA ALA A 354 -2.50 -2.01 -6.89
C ALA A 354 -1.46 -1.78 -8.00
N ALA A 355 -1.58 -0.69 -8.76
CA ALA A 355 -0.60 -0.32 -9.79
C ALA A 355 0.78 -0.03 -9.19
N VAL A 356 0.84 0.66 -8.03
CA VAL A 356 2.10 0.90 -7.30
C VAL A 356 2.73 -0.41 -6.83
N GLY A 357 1.94 -1.34 -6.28
CA GLY A 357 2.42 -2.65 -5.86
C GLY A 357 2.99 -3.47 -7.01
N LEU A 358 2.30 -3.48 -8.16
CA LEU A 358 2.77 -4.18 -9.37
C LEU A 358 4.04 -3.55 -9.94
N ALA A 359 4.12 -2.21 -9.97
CA ALA A 359 5.33 -1.49 -10.37
C ALA A 359 6.52 -1.80 -9.45
N GLN A 360 6.29 -1.76 -8.14
CA GLN A 360 7.33 -2.07 -7.14
C GLN A 360 7.85 -3.50 -7.31
N ASN A 361 6.96 -4.44 -7.57
CA ASN A 361 7.31 -5.84 -7.82
C ASN A 361 8.15 -5.99 -9.10
N LEU A 362 7.73 -5.36 -10.21
CA LEU A 362 8.49 -5.34 -11.47
C LEU A 362 9.92 -4.81 -11.26
N GLY A 363 10.06 -3.69 -10.55
CA GLY A 363 11.36 -3.09 -10.28
C GLY A 363 12.29 -4.05 -9.52
N ALA A 364 11.76 -4.75 -8.51
CA ALA A 364 12.52 -5.74 -7.73
C ALA A 364 12.89 -6.98 -8.57
N LEU A 365 11.94 -7.55 -9.32
CA LEU A 365 12.18 -8.73 -10.15
C LEU A 365 13.18 -8.45 -11.25
N ARG A 366 13.10 -7.29 -11.91
CA ARG A 366 14.08 -6.88 -12.93
C ARG A 366 15.48 -6.75 -12.34
N ALA A 367 15.61 -6.13 -11.18
CA ALA A 367 16.90 -6.01 -10.52
C ALA A 367 17.49 -7.39 -10.17
N LEU A 368 16.68 -8.32 -9.72
CA LEU A 368 17.08 -9.71 -9.43
C LEU A 368 17.50 -10.47 -10.71
N ALA A 369 16.76 -10.31 -11.80
CA ALA A 369 16.98 -11.03 -13.05
C ALA A 369 18.17 -10.50 -13.86
N HIS A 370 18.58 -9.23 -13.67
CA HIS A 370 19.59 -8.58 -14.51
C HIS A 370 20.88 -8.20 -13.76
N GLU A 371 20.79 -7.32 -12.77
CA GLU A 371 21.95 -6.68 -12.16
C GLU A 371 22.34 -7.30 -10.80
N GLY A 372 21.40 -8.01 -10.17
CA GLY A 372 21.47 -8.39 -8.77
C GLY A 372 21.14 -7.20 -7.84
N ILE A 373 20.35 -7.46 -6.79
CA ILE A 373 19.84 -6.42 -5.88
C ILE A 373 20.97 -5.61 -5.23
N GLN A 374 22.09 -6.23 -4.87
CA GLN A 374 23.18 -5.51 -4.19
C GLN A 374 23.82 -4.42 -5.04
N ARG A 375 23.90 -4.61 -6.37
CA ARG A 375 24.53 -3.62 -7.26
C ARG A 375 23.72 -2.33 -7.39
N GLY A 376 22.39 -2.45 -7.48
CA GLY A 376 21.49 -1.28 -7.53
C GLY A 376 21.37 -0.54 -6.19
N HIS A 377 21.36 -1.28 -5.08
CA HIS A 377 21.30 -0.70 -3.72
C HIS A 377 22.61 -0.07 -3.26
N MET A 378 23.77 -0.56 -3.74
CA MET A 378 25.08 -0.10 -3.25
C MET A 378 25.31 1.38 -3.45
N SER A 379 24.90 1.96 -4.57
CA SER A 379 25.13 3.40 -4.83
C SER A 379 24.27 4.32 -3.94
N LEU A 380 23.05 3.92 -3.61
CA LEU A 380 22.16 4.69 -2.74
C LEU A 380 22.50 4.47 -1.26
N HIS A 381 22.87 3.24 -0.90
CA HIS A 381 23.32 2.90 0.46
C HIS A 381 24.67 3.54 0.80
N ALA A 382 25.56 3.72 -0.19
CA ALA A 382 26.85 4.35 -0.01
C ALA A 382 26.76 5.79 0.52
N ARG A 383 25.74 6.56 0.13
CA ARG A 383 25.49 7.91 0.66
C ARG A 383 25.14 7.88 2.15
N ASN A 384 24.26 6.97 2.57
CA ASN A 384 23.89 6.82 3.98
C ASN A 384 25.10 6.39 4.82
N ILE A 385 25.95 5.49 4.30
CA ILE A 385 27.19 5.08 4.95
C ILE A 385 28.16 6.26 5.03
N ALA A 386 28.29 7.08 4.00
CA ALA A 386 29.13 8.28 4.02
C ALA A 386 28.67 9.27 5.11
N VAL A 387 27.36 9.50 5.23
CA VAL A 387 26.78 10.33 6.31
C VAL A 387 27.06 9.72 7.69
N THR A 388 26.86 8.43 7.85
CA THR A 388 27.17 7.71 9.12
C THR A 388 28.65 7.81 9.49
N ALA A 389 29.54 7.91 8.50
CA ALA A 389 30.98 8.08 8.69
C ALA A 389 31.40 9.54 8.98
N GLY A 390 30.46 10.49 8.96
CA GLY A 390 30.71 11.89 9.26
C GLY A 390 30.85 12.81 8.04
N ALA A 391 30.67 12.29 6.81
CA ALA A 391 30.70 13.13 5.60
C ALA A 391 29.53 14.13 5.60
N THR A 392 29.80 15.40 5.18
CA THR A 392 28.81 16.47 5.08
C THR A 392 28.88 17.15 3.70
N GLY A 393 27.79 17.77 3.26
CA GLY A 393 27.73 18.50 2.00
C GLY A 393 28.17 17.67 0.79
N ASP A 394 28.98 18.26 -0.09
CA ASP A 394 29.48 17.61 -1.32
C ASP A 394 30.42 16.41 -1.05
N LEU A 395 30.96 16.31 0.18
CA LEU A 395 31.83 15.22 0.57
C LEU A 395 31.05 13.88 0.60
N ILE A 396 29.74 13.90 0.92
CA ILE A 396 28.89 12.72 0.91
C ILE A 396 28.93 12.02 -0.45
N ASP A 397 28.77 12.79 -1.54
CA ASP A 397 28.74 12.24 -2.88
C ASP A 397 30.11 11.75 -3.35
N LYS A 398 31.20 12.45 -2.97
CA LYS A 398 32.58 12.04 -3.27
C LYS A 398 32.94 10.73 -2.59
N VAL A 399 32.67 10.62 -1.30
CA VAL A 399 32.93 9.40 -0.51
C VAL A 399 32.07 8.23 -1.02
N ALA A 400 30.78 8.47 -1.28
CA ALA A 400 29.88 7.46 -1.81
C ALA A 400 30.33 6.94 -3.17
N ALA A 401 30.69 7.83 -4.10
CA ALA A 401 31.19 7.46 -5.43
C ALA A 401 32.45 6.61 -5.35
N LYS A 402 33.39 6.99 -4.48
CA LYS A 402 34.65 6.27 -4.31
C LYS A 402 34.45 4.88 -3.70
N MET A 403 33.59 4.75 -2.69
CA MET A 403 33.23 3.44 -2.13
C MET A 403 32.60 2.49 -3.16
N VAL A 404 31.74 3.03 -4.03
CA VAL A 404 31.09 2.26 -5.11
C VAL A 404 32.12 1.84 -6.17
N GLU A 405 33.02 2.74 -6.58
CA GLU A 405 34.12 2.44 -7.51
C GLU A 405 35.02 1.31 -6.98
N GLU A 406 35.40 1.37 -5.70
CA GLU A 406 36.21 0.37 -5.04
C GLU A 406 35.44 -0.92 -4.67
N ARG A 407 34.10 -0.94 -4.85
CA ARG A 407 33.21 -2.02 -4.39
C ARG A 407 33.33 -2.32 -2.88
N LYS A 408 33.64 -1.30 -2.08
CA LYS A 408 33.80 -1.37 -0.63
C LYS A 408 32.85 -0.42 0.10
N VAL A 409 31.56 -0.69 0.00
CA VAL A 409 30.53 0.14 0.64
C VAL A 409 30.38 -0.29 2.11
N ARG A 410 31.22 0.26 2.99
CA ARG A 410 31.32 -0.07 4.42
C ARG A 410 31.72 1.16 5.23
N VAL A 411 31.28 1.22 6.50
CA VAL A 411 31.49 2.38 7.39
C VAL A 411 32.99 2.63 7.67
N ASP A 412 33.79 1.57 7.85
CA ASP A 412 35.24 1.70 8.06
C ASP A 412 35.91 2.37 6.85
N ARG A 413 35.60 1.92 5.62
CA ARG A 413 36.15 2.53 4.41
C ARG A 413 35.68 3.96 4.21
N ALA A 414 34.44 4.25 4.53
CA ALA A 414 33.88 5.60 4.46
C ALA A 414 34.63 6.57 5.40
N LYS A 415 34.95 6.15 6.63
CA LYS A 415 35.73 6.95 7.59
C LYS A 415 37.13 7.27 7.06
N GLU A 416 37.84 6.25 6.52
CA GLU A 416 39.16 6.46 5.89
C GLU A 416 39.08 7.48 4.75
N LEU A 417 38.03 7.42 3.91
CA LEU A 417 37.87 8.34 2.80
C LEU A 417 37.51 9.76 3.27
N VAL A 418 36.70 9.91 4.32
CA VAL A 418 36.40 11.21 4.92
C VAL A 418 37.66 11.86 5.40
N GLU A 419 38.48 11.15 6.18
CA GLU A 419 39.78 11.64 6.69
C GLU A 419 40.69 12.05 5.53
N GLN A 420 40.86 11.21 4.49
CA GLN A 420 41.70 11.49 3.32
C GLN A 420 41.23 12.76 2.56
N TYR A 421 39.95 12.95 2.36
CA TYR A 421 39.43 14.12 1.66
C TYR A 421 39.48 15.41 2.50
N GLU A 422 39.32 15.31 3.81
CA GLU A 422 39.47 16.45 4.73
C GLU A 422 40.92 16.91 4.84
N GLU A 423 41.90 15.98 4.86
CA GLU A 423 43.32 16.29 4.83
C GLU A 423 43.75 16.93 3.50
N ALA A 424 43.27 16.39 2.37
CA ALA A 424 43.53 16.94 1.05
C ALA A 424 42.92 18.33 0.82
N GLY A 425 41.85 18.68 1.53
CA GLY A 425 41.23 20.02 1.46
C GLY A 425 41.86 21.06 2.37
N LYS A 426 42.83 20.69 3.22
CA LYS A 426 43.61 21.57 4.10
C LYS A 426 44.97 22.00 3.52
N THR A 427 45.36 21.39 2.39
CA THR A 427 46.50 21.75 1.56
C THR A 427 46.06 22.55 0.35
#